data_dcb8f2d6878a788620f5619bfd605801
#
_entry.id   dcb8f2d6878a788620f5619bfd605801
#
_cell.length_a   1.000
_cell.length_b   1.000
_cell.length_c   1.000
_cell.angle_alpha   90.00
_cell.angle_beta   90.00
_cell.angle_gamma   90.00
#
_symmetry.space_group_name_H-M   'P 1'
#
loop_
_entity.id
_entity.type
_entity.pdbx_description
1 polymer ?
#
loop_
_entity_poly.entity_id
_entity_poly.type
_entity_poly.pdbx_seq_one_letter_code
_entity_poly.pdbx_strand_id
1 'polypeptide(L)'
;MKRLSIILLLTLTLLPLRAADDALRAVINIITYRADGSILGSGYGFYIAEDGTAVAPYALFNGAHRADVIDNKGKKSQVHRILGASSTLDIVKFNTTAHKPHFLTPDTTMATTGSALNLLFYTNDKKAKPVAATITKADTYAGYGYYTVSAPNEDRYQGCPLTNAEGKVVAIVQKNVGRDATTACALDIRSVQELRISSLSFAVADLKSIRMPKALPNDENNALTFLYMMNPADSALAEIAYADFIAAYPENADGYVSRANFHATYGRYDLCEADYEQALQCGSSQAETHYALSKTIYTHAVAKPTGFRENWTLERAEVEAARAFELQPHPLYALQQGNCHFALRQYDRAAERFEKACHMYDTLSQGNGASPENYFYAARALELAGGDSLRVMALLDSAVARCAKPYTPASARFLLERAQRLVVLGEYRKAVFDYNDYERAIGADKMGDRFFYLREQAELEARMYQQALDDIRSAITLNPSEMLYRIEEALILLRAGLFDEAIKAAQNTLTLLPENPDCYKIIGIAHGELGHKAQAVQALNKAIELGDETAQPFLQKYQ
;
A
#
# COMPACT_ATOMS: atom_id res chain seq x y z
N MET A 1 43.36 -3.94 70.38
CA MET A 1 43.34 -4.54 69.01
C MET A 1 42.28 -5.64 68.81
N LYS A 2 41.90 -6.45 69.83
CA LYS A 2 40.86 -7.51 69.61
C LYS A 2 39.42 -7.02 69.38
N ARG A 3 39.04 -5.81 69.86
CA ARG A 3 37.68 -5.26 69.65
C ARG A 3 37.45 -4.67 68.22
N LEU A 4 38.49 -4.22 67.52
CA LEU A 4 38.42 -3.66 66.19
C LEU A 4 38.25 -4.77 65.16
N SER A 5 38.82 -5.97 65.34
CA SER A 5 38.71 -7.12 64.44
C SER A 5 37.30 -7.73 64.44
N ILE A 6 36.55 -7.70 65.54
CA ILE A 6 35.20 -8.23 65.66
C ILE A 6 34.18 -7.30 64.92
N ILE A 7 34.38 -5.99 64.94
CA ILE A 7 33.51 -5.04 64.22
C ILE A 7 33.74 -5.13 62.73
N LEU A 8 34.95 -5.37 62.24
CA LEU A 8 35.25 -5.56 60.82
C LEU A 8 34.66 -6.88 60.26
N LEU A 9 34.68 -7.95 61.09
CA LEU A 9 34.08 -9.25 60.69
C LEU A 9 32.54 -9.18 60.63
N LEU A 10 31.86 -8.42 61.50
CA LEU A 10 30.41 -8.24 61.49
C LEU A 10 29.94 -7.37 60.31
N THR A 11 30.74 -6.39 59.88
CA THR A 11 30.39 -5.58 58.70
C THR A 11 30.57 -6.33 57.41
N LEU A 12 31.52 -7.26 57.30
CA LEU A 12 31.71 -8.09 56.10
C LEU A 12 30.59 -9.13 55.90
N THR A 13 29.95 -9.61 56.98
CA THR A 13 28.85 -10.56 56.89
C THR A 13 27.49 -9.93 56.63
N LEU A 14 27.34 -8.63 56.83
CA LEU A 14 26.09 -7.88 56.57
C LEU A 14 25.98 -7.38 55.12
N LEU A 15 27.10 -7.20 54.42
CA LEU A 15 27.12 -6.76 53.01
C LEU A 15 26.41 -7.71 52.06
N PRO A 16 26.62 -9.04 52.07
CA PRO A 16 25.93 -9.96 51.16
C PRO A 16 24.43 -10.10 51.47
N LEU A 17 23.99 -9.93 52.71
CA LEU A 17 22.57 -10.00 53.06
C LEU A 17 21.75 -8.81 52.54
N ARG A 18 22.32 -7.61 52.51
CA ARG A 18 21.70 -6.39 51.95
C ARG A 18 21.61 -6.44 50.43
N ALA A 19 22.62 -6.96 49.76
CA ALA A 19 22.64 -7.12 48.32
C ALA A 19 21.59 -8.14 47.84
N ALA A 20 21.35 -9.22 48.58
CA ALA A 20 20.36 -10.25 48.23
C ALA A 20 18.91 -9.75 48.40
N ASP A 21 18.62 -8.92 49.42
CA ASP A 21 17.30 -8.31 49.67
C ASP A 21 16.96 -7.27 48.56
N ASP A 22 17.95 -6.48 48.14
CA ASP A 22 17.77 -5.53 47.03
C ASP A 22 17.58 -6.22 45.67
N ALA A 23 18.20 -7.36 45.44
CA ALA A 23 18.06 -8.14 44.19
C ALA A 23 16.65 -8.70 43.96
N LEU A 24 15.97 -9.19 45.03
CA LEU A 24 14.58 -9.65 44.94
C LEU A 24 13.61 -8.53 44.54
N ARG A 25 13.94 -7.26 44.83
CA ARG A 25 13.09 -6.11 44.46
C ARG A 25 13.07 -5.79 42.99
N ALA A 26 13.99 -6.34 42.22
CA ALA A 26 14.01 -6.19 40.77
C ALA A 26 12.98 -7.08 40.06
N VAL A 27 12.48 -8.13 40.76
CA VAL A 27 11.48 -9.03 40.20
C VAL A 27 10.08 -8.40 40.30
N ILE A 28 9.31 -8.46 39.23
CA ILE A 28 8.03 -7.79 39.07
C ILE A 28 6.93 -8.78 38.71
N ASN A 29 5.71 -8.47 39.14
CA ASN A 29 4.51 -9.13 38.65
C ASN A 29 3.93 -8.32 37.49
N ILE A 30 3.53 -8.98 36.42
CA ILE A 30 3.01 -8.39 35.20
C ILE A 30 1.61 -8.92 34.96
N ILE A 31 0.66 -8.03 34.68
CA ILE A 31 -0.72 -8.36 34.31
C ILE A 31 -0.97 -7.80 32.93
N THR A 32 -1.30 -8.66 31.97
CA THR A 32 -1.60 -8.27 30.59
C THR A 32 -3.10 -8.27 30.34
N TYR A 33 -3.56 -7.42 29.41
CA TYR A 33 -4.98 -7.19 29.15
C TYR A 33 -5.28 -7.25 27.65
N ARG A 34 -6.48 -7.72 27.31
CA ARG A 34 -7.06 -7.66 25.98
C ARG A 34 -7.57 -6.27 25.64
N ALA A 35 -8.05 -6.08 24.41
CA ALA A 35 -8.63 -4.81 23.94
C ALA A 35 -9.86 -4.38 24.74
N ASP A 36 -10.67 -5.32 25.22
CA ASP A 36 -11.87 -5.08 26.03
C ASP A 36 -11.57 -4.78 27.51
N GLY A 37 -10.28 -4.76 27.90
CA GLY A 37 -9.83 -4.53 29.27
C GLY A 37 -9.86 -5.78 30.16
N SER A 38 -10.31 -6.93 29.67
CA SER A 38 -10.25 -8.19 30.42
C SER A 38 -8.80 -8.66 30.57
N ILE A 39 -8.50 -9.37 31.66
CA ILE A 39 -7.18 -9.94 31.90
C ILE A 39 -6.89 -11.01 30.84
N LEU A 40 -5.77 -10.86 30.14
CA LEU A 40 -5.23 -11.85 29.22
C LEU A 40 -4.41 -12.91 29.98
N GLY A 41 -3.55 -12.46 30.89
CA GLY A 41 -2.70 -13.32 31.70
C GLY A 41 -1.96 -12.55 32.78
N SER A 42 -1.32 -13.29 33.67
CA SER A 42 -0.40 -12.75 34.66
C SER A 42 0.84 -13.63 34.78
N GLY A 43 1.98 -13.02 35.11
CA GLY A 43 3.25 -13.72 35.23
C GLY A 43 4.33 -12.82 35.80
N TYR A 44 5.57 -13.24 35.68
CA TYR A 44 6.69 -12.53 36.27
C TYR A 44 7.72 -12.13 35.21
N GLY A 45 8.49 -11.12 35.57
CA GLY A 45 9.64 -10.61 34.84
C GLY A 45 10.55 -9.87 35.78
N PHE A 46 11.53 -9.16 35.25
CA PHE A 46 12.45 -8.39 36.08
C PHE A 46 13.06 -7.22 35.33
N TYR A 47 13.44 -6.19 36.06
CA TYR A 47 14.16 -5.04 35.52
C TYR A 47 15.64 -5.37 35.28
N ILE A 48 16.16 -4.91 34.15
CA ILE A 48 17.56 -5.09 33.74
C ILE A 48 18.35 -3.78 33.60
N ALA A 49 17.67 -2.63 33.73
CA ALA A 49 18.30 -1.30 33.67
C ALA A 49 17.54 -0.27 34.52
N GLU A 50 18.23 0.81 34.88
CA GLU A 50 17.70 1.90 35.71
C GLU A 50 16.58 2.69 35.01
N ASP A 51 16.57 2.72 33.68
CA ASP A 51 15.58 3.41 32.86
C ASP A 51 14.19 2.71 32.81
N GLY A 52 14.03 1.63 33.58
CA GLY A 52 12.79 0.84 33.58
C GLY A 52 12.72 -0.22 32.48
N THR A 53 13.83 -0.50 31.80
CA THR A 53 13.91 -1.63 30.88
C THR A 53 13.80 -2.95 31.63
N ALA A 54 12.90 -3.81 31.17
CA ALA A 54 12.57 -5.10 31.78
C ALA A 54 12.41 -6.19 30.74
N VAL A 55 12.44 -7.44 31.20
CA VAL A 55 12.23 -8.64 30.39
C VAL A 55 11.23 -9.58 31.04
N ALA A 56 10.50 -10.33 30.21
CA ALA A 56 9.53 -11.32 30.65
C ALA A 56 9.33 -12.38 29.52
N PRO A 57 8.60 -13.47 29.79
CA PRO A 57 8.20 -14.42 28.76
C PRO A 57 7.31 -13.78 27.68
N TYR A 58 7.60 -14.06 26.40
CA TYR A 58 6.81 -13.59 25.27
C TYR A 58 5.37 -14.07 25.34
N ALA A 59 5.14 -15.33 25.75
CA ALA A 59 3.81 -15.93 25.87
C ALA A 59 2.83 -15.06 26.68
N LEU A 60 3.35 -14.30 27.67
CA LEU A 60 2.55 -13.40 28.50
C LEU A 60 2.03 -12.18 27.71
N PHE A 61 2.77 -11.75 26.68
CA PHE A 61 2.46 -10.55 25.87
C PHE A 61 1.76 -10.85 24.56
N ASN A 62 1.71 -12.10 24.13
CA ASN A 62 1.06 -12.49 22.89
C ASN A 62 -0.45 -12.16 22.92
N GLY A 63 -0.90 -11.25 22.06
CA GLY A 63 -2.27 -10.73 22.04
C GLY A 63 -2.56 -9.61 23.05
N ALA A 64 -1.56 -9.13 23.80
CA ALA A 64 -1.74 -8.06 24.78
C ALA A 64 -1.91 -6.70 24.12
N HIS A 65 -2.89 -5.93 24.60
CA HIS A 65 -3.13 -4.54 24.25
C HIS A 65 -2.59 -3.55 25.29
N ARG A 66 -2.44 -3.98 26.53
CA ARG A 66 -1.92 -3.21 27.66
C ARG A 66 -1.30 -4.17 28.68
N ALA A 67 -0.32 -3.68 29.44
CA ALA A 67 0.23 -4.42 30.58
C ALA A 67 0.53 -3.48 31.75
N ASP A 68 0.15 -3.89 32.95
CA ASP A 68 0.51 -3.29 34.22
C ASP A 68 1.65 -4.08 34.87
N VAL A 69 2.56 -3.37 35.52
CA VAL A 69 3.68 -3.94 36.25
C VAL A 69 3.54 -3.55 37.70
N ILE A 70 3.71 -4.52 38.60
CA ILE A 70 3.58 -4.34 40.05
C ILE A 70 4.90 -4.75 40.69
N ASP A 71 5.53 -3.81 41.42
CA ASP A 71 6.74 -4.10 42.20
C ASP A 71 6.41 -4.85 43.49
N ASN A 72 7.44 -5.28 44.20
CA ASN A 72 7.30 -6.02 45.48
C ASN A 72 6.73 -5.19 46.65
N LYS A 73 6.52 -3.88 46.45
CA LYS A 73 5.83 -2.99 47.39
C LYS A 73 4.39 -2.72 47.02
N GLY A 74 3.91 -3.34 45.92
CA GLY A 74 2.57 -3.14 45.38
C GLY A 74 2.41 -1.87 44.55
N LYS A 75 3.50 -1.12 44.26
CA LYS A 75 3.44 0.06 43.40
C LYS A 75 3.22 -0.38 41.95
N LYS A 76 2.24 0.25 41.32
CA LYS A 76 1.89 -0.01 39.92
C LYS A 76 2.60 0.95 38.98
N SER A 77 3.05 0.43 37.85
CA SER A 77 3.51 1.15 36.65
C SER A 77 2.95 0.47 35.43
N GLN A 78 3.13 1.07 34.27
CA GLN A 78 2.63 0.48 33.00
C GLN A 78 3.79 0.19 32.08
N VAL A 79 3.63 -0.82 31.22
CA VAL A 79 4.51 -1.02 30.07
C VAL A 79 4.30 0.14 29.12
N HIS A 80 5.38 0.84 28.79
CA HIS A 80 5.35 2.03 27.94
C HIS A 80 5.56 1.69 26.48
N ARG A 81 6.68 0.99 26.17
CA ARG A 81 7.02 0.57 24.79
C ARG A 81 7.62 -0.83 24.80
N ILE A 82 7.30 -1.60 23.75
CA ILE A 82 8.00 -2.85 23.46
C ILE A 82 9.31 -2.52 22.73
N LEU A 83 10.42 -3.04 23.21
CA LEU A 83 11.77 -2.82 22.69
C LEU A 83 12.26 -3.95 21.80
N GLY A 84 11.61 -5.12 21.85
CA GLY A 84 11.91 -6.29 21.04
C GLY A 84 11.23 -7.53 21.59
N ALA A 85 11.01 -8.53 20.74
CA ALA A 85 10.36 -9.77 21.13
C ALA A 85 10.81 -10.95 20.24
N SER A 86 10.79 -12.16 20.79
CA SER A 86 11.01 -13.42 20.09
C SER A 86 10.11 -14.50 20.67
N SER A 87 9.22 -15.05 19.86
CA SER A 87 8.39 -16.20 20.22
C SER A 87 9.22 -17.48 20.28
N THR A 88 10.22 -17.61 19.44
CA THR A 88 11.15 -18.76 19.40
C THR A 88 11.96 -18.88 20.70
N LEU A 89 12.37 -17.74 21.26
CA LEU A 89 13.14 -17.68 22.50
C LEU A 89 12.22 -17.49 23.74
N ASP A 90 10.92 -17.34 23.54
CA ASP A 90 9.91 -16.99 24.56
C ASP A 90 10.38 -15.82 25.45
N ILE A 91 10.80 -14.72 24.84
CA ILE A 91 11.28 -13.53 25.56
C ILE A 91 10.77 -12.24 24.92
N VAL A 92 10.38 -11.28 25.75
CA VAL A 92 10.05 -9.92 25.35
C VAL A 92 10.86 -8.94 26.20
N LYS A 93 11.37 -7.90 25.54
CA LYS A 93 12.04 -6.76 26.14
C LYS A 93 11.16 -5.54 26.01
N PHE A 94 10.96 -4.81 27.07
CA PHE A 94 10.08 -3.65 27.12
C PHE A 94 10.60 -2.63 28.14
N ASN A 95 10.14 -1.39 28.05
CA ASN A 95 10.33 -0.41 29.12
C ASN A 95 8.99 -0.08 29.81
N THR A 96 9.10 0.50 30.98
CA THR A 96 7.94 0.84 31.82
C THR A 96 7.97 2.30 32.24
N THR A 97 6.85 2.79 32.79
CA THR A 97 6.75 4.12 33.42
C THR A 97 7.31 4.15 34.84
N ALA A 98 8.01 3.11 35.30
CA ALA A 98 8.62 3.09 36.62
C ALA A 98 9.81 4.06 36.68
N HIS A 99 9.86 4.85 37.75
CA HIS A 99 10.97 5.78 37.97
C HIS A 99 12.02 5.14 38.88
N LYS A 100 13.26 4.97 38.37
CA LYS A 100 14.41 4.39 39.07
C LYS A 100 14.07 3.08 39.81
N PRO A 101 13.62 2.05 39.11
CA PRO A 101 13.35 0.76 39.74
C PRO A 101 14.64 0.09 40.20
N HIS A 102 14.54 -0.84 41.18
CA HIS A 102 15.63 -1.78 41.42
C HIS A 102 15.80 -2.66 40.17
N PHE A 103 17.03 -2.86 39.73
CA PHE A 103 17.35 -3.63 38.52
C PHE A 103 18.51 -4.57 38.74
N LEU A 104 18.66 -5.54 37.86
CA LEU A 104 19.74 -6.52 37.82
C LEU A 104 20.55 -6.33 36.52
N THR A 105 21.86 -6.30 36.65
CA THR A 105 22.73 -6.21 35.46
C THR A 105 22.84 -7.57 34.76
N PRO A 106 22.61 -7.68 33.48
CA PRO A 106 22.85 -8.93 32.72
C PRO A 106 24.32 -9.32 32.72
N ASP A 107 24.63 -10.62 32.83
CA ASP A 107 25.97 -11.14 32.62
C ASP A 107 26.28 -11.14 31.12
N THR A 108 27.54 -10.93 30.80
CA THR A 108 28.05 -10.93 29.41
C THR A 108 28.72 -12.25 29.03
N THR A 109 28.88 -13.17 29.97
CA THR A 109 29.57 -14.46 29.80
C THR A 109 28.56 -15.62 29.82
N MET A 110 28.85 -16.66 29.03
CA MET A 110 28.06 -17.88 29.01
C MET A 110 28.42 -18.72 30.24
N ALA A 111 27.39 -19.15 30.97
CA ALA A 111 27.62 -20.03 32.12
C ALA A 111 27.83 -21.49 31.68
N THR A 112 28.47 -22.27 32.53
CA THR A 112 28.82 -23.66 32.27
C THR A 112 28.14 -24.60 33.25
N THR A 113 28.11 -25.90 32.92
CA THR A 113 27.64 -26.94 33.83
C THR A 113 28.42 -26.90 35.15
N GLY A 114 27.73 -27.03 36.27
CA GLY A 114 28.28 -26.91 37.61
C GLY A 114 28.24 -25.49 38.20
N SER A 115 27.90 -24.45 37.43
CA SER A 115 27.77 -23.09 37.93
C SER A 115 26.66 -22.99 38.99
N ALA A 116 27.01 -22.46 40.16
CA ALA A 116 26.08 -22.18 41.24
C ALA A 116 25.35 -20.86 40.99
N LEU A 117 24.02 -20.85 41.08
CA LEU A 117 23.14 -19.74 40.80
C LEU A 117 22.16 -19.50 41.95
N ASN A 118 21.53 -18.34 41.96
CA ASN A 118 20.44 -17.97 42.84
C ASN A 118 19.20 -17.66 42.00
N LEU A 119 18.12 -18.39 42.22
CA LEU A 119 16.81 -18.10 41.62
C LEU A 119 16.11 -17.03 42.50
N LEU A 120 15.92 -15.85 41.90
CA LEU A 120 15.14 -14.78 42.51
C LEU A 120 13.67 -14.91 42.08
N PHE A 121 12.73 -14.52 42.94
CA PHE A 121 11.31 -14.60 42.67
C PHE A 121 10.53 -13.44 43.27
N TYR A 122 9.34 -13.20 42.74
CA TYR A 122 8.47 -12.15 43.26
C TYR A 122 7.94 -12.51 44.65
N THR A 123 8.13 -11.59 45.62
CA THR A 123 7.66 -11.78 46.96
C THR A 123 7.50 -10.45 47.71
N ASN A 124 6.51 -10.39 48.61
CA ASN A 124 6.32 -9.28 49.55
C ASN A 124 6.93 -9.60 50.93
N ASP A 125 7.41 -10.82 51.13
CA ASP A 125 8.03 -11.24 52.40
C ASP A 125 9.46 -10.73 52.47
N LYS A 126 9.72 -9.83 53.42
CA LYS A 126 11.04 -9.27 53.69
C LYS A 126 12.08 -10.28 54.20
N LYS A 127 11.63 -11.45 54.61
CA LYS A 127 12.48 -12.56 55.07
C LYS A 127 12.77 -13.60 54.00
N ALA A 128 12.17 -13.46 52.84
CA ALA A 128 12.37 -14.39 51.75
C ALA A 128 13.85 -14.37 51.29
N LYS A 129 14.36 -15.53 50.94
CA LYS A 129 15.73 -15.71 50.45
C LYS A 129 15.68 -16.30 49.05
N PRO A 130 16.64 -15.97 48.18
CA PRO A 130 16.80 -16.64 46.90
C PRO A 130 16.86 -18.17 47.06
N VAL A 131 16.36 -18.88 46.07
CA VAL A 131 16.45 -20.35 46.01
C VAL A 131 17.81 -20.71 45.35
N ALA A 132 18.60 -21.52 46.04
CA ALA A 132 19.87 -22.00 45.44
C ALA A 132 19.57 -22.94 44.26
N ALA A 133 20.30 -22.75 43.17
CA ALA A 133 20.21 -23.51 41.96
C ALA A 133 21.60 -23.83 41.41
N THR A 134 21.71 -24.88 40.59
CA THR A 134 22.97 -25.24 39.92
C THR A 134 22.65 -25.64 38.47
N ILE A 135 23.48 -25.23 37.52
CA ILE A 135 23.36 -25.69 36.14
C ILE A 135 23.77 -27.16 36.06
N THR A 136 22.82 -28.03 35.80
CA THR A 136 23.07 -29.49 35.67
C THR A 136 23.42 -29.87 34.24
N LYS A 137 22.94 -29.09 33.24
CA LYS A 137 23.23 -29.25 31.84
C LYS A 137 23.25 -27.91 31.14
N ALA A 138 24.22 -27.69 30.25
CA ALA A 138 24.32 -26.51 29.40
C ALA A 138 24.34 -26.94 27.93
N ASP A 139 23.23 -26.67 27.24
CA ASP A 139 23.07 -26.85 25.80
C ASP A 139 23.11 -25.49 25.09
N THR A 140 23.01 -25.49 23.76
CA THR A 140 22.82 -24.28 22.96
C THR A 140 21.51 -24.34 22.18
N TYR A 141 20.79 -23.23 22.17
CA TYR A 141 19.56 -23.06 21.38
C TYR A 141 19.59 -21.69 20.69
N ALA A 142 19.44 -21.69 19.37
CA ALA A 142 19.49 -20.46 18.55
C ALA A 142 20.75 -19.59 18.81
N GLY A 143 21.90 -20.22 19.09
CA GLY A 143 23.16 -19.53 19.36
C GLY A 143 23.39 -19.07 20.81
N TYR A 144 22.42 -19.26 21.69
CA TYR A 144 22.49 -18.91 23.12
C TYR A 144 22.52 -20.14 24.00
N GLY A 145 23.02 -19.97 25.24
CA GLY A 145 22.96 -21.02 26.26
C GLY A 145 21.50 -21.34 26.60
N TYR A 146 21.22 -22.64 26.69
CA TYR A 146 19.94 -23.17 27.19
C TYR A 146 20.26 -24.16 28.31
N TYR A 147 19.84 -23.79 29.51
CA TYR A 147 20.31 -24.46 30.74
C TYR A 147 19.19 -25.30 31.34
N THR A 148 19.56 -26.53 31.78
CA THR A 148 18.78 -27.26 32.77
C THR A 148 19.37 -26.96 34.13
N VAL A 149 18.55 -26.53 35.08
CA VAL A 149 18.99 -26.10 36.42
C VAL A 149 18.27 -26.91 37.49
N SER A 150 18.96 -27.25 38.59
CA SER A 150 18.38 -27.83 39.78
C SER A 150 17.59 -26.78 40.57
N ALA A 151 16.39 -26.51 40.15
CA ALA A 151 15.50 -25.51 40.79
C ALA A 151 14.05 -26.01 40.73
N PRO A 152 13.14 -25.58 41.64
CA PRO A 152 11.74 -25.98 41.58
C PRO A 152 11.11 -25.54 40.26
N ASN A 153 10.42 -26.48 39.61
CA ASN A 153 9.66 -26.25 38.37
C ASN A 153 8.19 -25.94 38.70
N GLU A 154 7.97 -24.71 39.13
CA GLU A 154 6.65 -24.18 39.48
C GLU A 154 6.34 -22.93 38.68
N ASP A 155 5.06 -22.70 38.33
CA ASP A 155 4.61 -21.55 37.53
C ASP A 155 5.04 -20.18 38.10
N ARG A 156 5.15 -20.09 39.42
CA ARG A 156 5.59 -18.85 40.10
C ARG A 156 7.06 -18.46 39.82
N TYR A 157 7.84 -19.34 39.25
CA TYR A 157 9.25 -19.07 38.91
C TYR A 157 9.45 -18.77 37.42
N GLN A 158 8.43 -18.96 36.58
CA GLN A 158 8.53 -18.62 35.16
C GLN A 158 8.74 -17.12 34.98
N GLY A 159 9.70 -16.75 34.12
CA GLY A 159 10.07 -15.36 33.89
C GLY A 159 10.95 -14.76 34.98
N CYS A 160 11.31 -15.54 36.01
CA CYS A 160 12.20 -15.10 37.08
C CYS A 160 13.69 -15.21 36.70
N PRO A 161 14.56 -14.34 37.22
CA PRO A 161 15.99 -14.36 36.91
C PRO A 161 16.77 -15.38 37.74
N LEU A 162 17.79 -15.95 37.11
CA LEU A 162 18.86 -16.71 37.76
C LEU A 162 20.12 -15.84 37.78
N THR A 163 20.67 -15.57 38.97
CA THR A 163 21.87 -14.72 39.16
C THR A 163 23.05 -15.53 39.59
N ASN A 164 24.27 -15.10 39.20
CA ASN A 164 25.52 -15.62 39.73
C ASN A 164 25.87 -15.07 41.12
N ALA A 165 27.02 -15.42 41.64
CA ALA A 165 27.51 -14.97 42.98
C ALA A 165 27.72 -13.45 43.04
N GLU A 166 28.02 -12.79 41.92
CA GLU A 166 28.19 -11.35 41.77
C GLU A 166 26.86 -10.59 41.67
N GLY A 167 25.71 -11.31 41.67
CA GLY A 167 24.35 -10.74 41.52
C GLY A 167 23.98 -10.37 40.09
N LYS A 168 24.77 -10.76 39.07
CA LYS A 168 24.46 -10.53 37.66
C LYS A 168 23.50 -11.63 37.14
N VAL A 169 22.56 -11.24 36.31
CA VAL A 169 21.62 -12.19 35.69
C VAL A 169 22.34 -13.02 34.64
N VAL A 170 22.27 -14.34 34.79
CA VAL A 170 22.79 -15.34 33.85
C VAL A 170 21.71 -15.82 32.89
N ALA A 171 20.50 -16.04 33.41
CA ALA A 171 19.41 -16.60 32.62
C ALA A 171 18.02 -16.19 33.14
N ILE A 172 17.02 -16.35 32.29
CA ILE A 172 15.59 -16.23 32.62
C ILE A 172 14.96 -17.64 32.62
N VAL A 173 14.19 -17.96 33.66
CA VAL A 173 13.48 -19.24 33.76
C VAL A 173 12.36 -19.29 32.74
N GLN A 174 12.34 -20.39 31.99
CA GLN A 174 11.37 -20.65 30.94
C GLN A 174 10.30 -21.67 31.40
N LYS A 175 9.19 -21.71 30.67
CA LYS A 175 8.16 -22.73 30.90
C LYS A 175 8.73 -24.10 30.60
N ASN A 176 8.78 -24.99 31.60
CA ASN A 176 9.20 -26.36 31.41
C ASN A 176 7.95 -27.25 31.17
N VAL A 177 7.95 -28.01 30.10
CA VAL A 177 6.89 -28.98 29.74
C VAL A 177 7.14 -30.36 30.40
N GLY A 178 8.31 -30.53 31.05
CA GLY A 178 8.71 -31.75 31.73
C GLY A 178 7.91 -31.99 33.03
N ARG A 179 7.77 -33.28 33.42
CA ARG A 179 7.06 -33.67 34.66
C ARG A 179 7.95 -33.60 35.90
N ASP A 180 9.23 -33.31 35.75
CA ASP A 180 10.15 -33.25 36.90
C ASP A 180 9.99 -31.92 37.65
N ALA A 181 9.53 -31.97 38.88
CA ALA A 181 9.29 -30.82 39.73
C ALA A 181 10.57 -30.20 40.31
N THR A 182 11.71 -30.86 40.14
CA THR A 182 13.02 -30.46 40.74
C THR A 182 13.97 -29.85 39.74
N THR A 183 13.62 -29.82 38.44
CA THR A 183 14.45 -29.24 37.37
C THR A 183 13.68 -28.22 36.55
N ALA A 184 14.24 -27.04 36.39
CA ALA A 184 13.74 -25.95 35.52
C ALA A 184 14.63 -25.75 34.30
N CYS A 185 14.05 -25.24 33.20
CA CYS A 185 14.79 -24.77 32.04
C CYS A 185 14.98 -23.27 32.09
N ALA A 186 16.10 -22.78 31.60
CA ALA A 186 16.38 -21.36 31.55
C ALA A 186 17.16 -20.93 30.29
N LEU A 187 16.78 -19.78 29.74
CA LEU A 187 17.45 -19.20 28.57
C LEU A 187 18.50 -18.18 29.01
N ASP A 188 19.65 -18.22 28.38
CA ASP A 188 20.75 -17.26 28.55
C ASP A 188 20.26 -15.82 28.32
N ILE A 189 20.53 -14.94 29.28
CA ILE A 189 20.09 -13.54 29.25
C ILE A 189 20.73 -12.71 28.13
N ARG A 190 21.86 -13.15 27.57
CA ARG A 190 22.53 -12.46 26.45
C ARG A 190 21.63 -12.36 25.21
N SER A 191 20.67 -13.27 25.05
CA SER A 191 19.66 -13.23 24.00
C SER A 191 18.87 -11.91 23.97
N VAL A 192 18.75 -11.21 25.12
CA VAL A 192 18.06 -9.92 25.24
C VAL A 192 18.78 -8.79 24.51
N GLN A 193 20.10 -8.89 24.30
CA GLN A 193 20.89 -7.84 23.66
C GLN A 193 20.53 -7.64 22.20
N GLU A 194 20.12 -8.70 21.51
CA GLU A 194 19.73 -8.66 20.10
C GLU A 194 18.25 -8.29 19.89
N LEU A 195 17.45 -8.28 20.96
CA LEU A 195 16.06 -7.86 20.88
C LEU A 195 15.98 -6.35 20.67
N ARG A 196 15.60 -5.94 19.47
CA ARG A 196 15.46 -4.55 19.05
C ARG A 196 14.35 -4.37 18.04
N ILE A 197 13.81 -3.17 17.97
CA ILE A 197 12.91 -2.76 16.90
C ILE A 197 13.75 -2.34 15.69
N SER A 198 13.36 -2.81 14.51
CA SER A 198 13.91 -2.43 13.21
C SER A 198 12.83 -1.78 12.34
N SER A 199 13.21 -1.20 11.23
CA SER A 199 12.28 -0.64 10.25
C SER A 199 11.24 -1.64 9.74
N LEU A 200 11.58 -2.95 9.72
CA LEU A 200 10.69 -4.02 9.24
C LEU A 200 9.92 -4.74 10.36
N SER A 201 9.99 -4.25 11.60
CA SER A 201 9.38 -4.92 12.76
C SER A 201 7.87 -5.11 12.65
N PHE A 202 7.16 -4.32 11.84
CA PHE A 202 5.74 -4.54 11.56
C PHE A 202 5.45 -5.80 10.73
N ALA A 203 6.41 -6.27 9.96
CA ALA A 203 6.30 -7.53 9.20
C ALA A 203 6.59 -8.75 10.07
N VAL A 204 7.29 -8.59 11.21
CA VAL A 204 7.66 -9.67 12.12
C VAL A 204 6.44 -10.12 12.92
N ALA A 205 6.06 -11.39 12.80
CA ALA A 205 4.87 -11.96 13.42
C ALA A 205 4.87 -11.78 14.94
N ASP A 206 6.01 -11.95 15.60
CA ASP A 206 6.16 -11.85 17.05
C ASP A 206 5.81 -10.44 17.56
N LEU A 207 6.28 -9.41 16.86
CA LEU A 207 5.99 -8.02 17.22
C LEU A 207 4.57 -7.60 16.81
N LYS A 208 4.05 -8.16 15.71
CA LYS A 208 2.70 -7.89 15.24
C LYS A 208 1.62 -8.42 16.18
N SER A 209 1.88 -9.56 16.82
CA SER A 209 0.93 -10.18 17.76
C SER A 209 0.79 -9.37 19.05
N ILE A 210 1.81 -8.64 19.48
CA ILE A 210 1.76 -7.74 20.63
C ILE A 210 1.13 -6.43 20.19
N ARG A 211 -0.10 -6.13 20.64
CA ARG A 211 -0.90 -4.96 20.24
C ARG A 211 -0.60 -3.70 21.08
N MET A 212 0.62 -3.59 21.59
CA MET A 212 1.10 -2.48 22.39
C MET A 212 2.05 -1.58 21.59
N PRO A 213 2.24 -0.31 21.97
CA PRO A 213 3.20 0.58 21.32
C PRO A 213 4.61 0.00 21.31
N LYS A 214 5.32 0.13 20.17
CA LYS A 214 6.73 -0.24 20.04
C LYS A 214 7.59 1.00 20.16
N ALA A 215 8.82 0.83 20.63
CA ALA A 215 9.83 1.88 20.52
C ALA A 215 10.18 2.13 19.04
N LEU A 216 10.71 3.29 18.74
CA LEU A 216 11.28 3.56 17.43
C LEU A 216 12.65 2.87 17.28
N PRO A 217 13.07 2.53 16.06
CA PRO A 217 14.47 2.25 15.77
C PRO A 217 15.38 3.42 16.20
N ASN A 218 16.60 3.13 16.60
CA ASN A 218 17.53 4.16 17.12
C ASN A 218 18.08 5.11 16.04
N ASP A 219 17.97 4.73 14.78
CA ASP A 219 18.43 5.50 13.64
C ASP A 219 17.26 6.23 12.97
N GLU A 220 17.44 7.52 12.66
CA GLU A 220 16.38 8.39 12.11
C GLU A 220 15.76 7.84 10.82
N ASN A 221 16.58 7.38 9.88
CA ASN A 221 16.09 6.84 8.60
C ASN A 221 15.32 5.54 8.80
N ASN A 222 15.80 4.66 9.70
CA ASN A 222 15.10 3.44 10.05
C ASN A 222 13.81 3.74 10.81
N ALA A 223 13.77 4.76 11.66
CA ALA A 223 12.58 5.19 12.38
C ALA A 223 11.54 5.79 11.41
N LEU A 224 11.96 6.59 10.44
CA LEU A 224 11.07 7.12 9.39
C LEU A 224 10.51 5.98 8.51
N THR A 225 11.36 5.04 8.10
CA THR A 225 10.94 3.84 7.36
C THR A 225 9.94 3.01 8.16
N PHE A 226 10.14 2.88 9.48
CA PHE A 226 9.20 2.22 10.38
C PHE A 226 7.82 2.88 10.35
N LEU A 227 7.73 4.22 10.34
CA LEU A 227 6.46 4.94 10.21
C LEU A 227 5.76 4.65 8.88
N TYR A 228 6.50 4.65 7.76
CA TYR A 228 5.93 4.34 6.44
C TYR A 228 5.40 2.91 6.31
N MET A 229 5.97 1.97 7.07
CA MET A 229 5.56 0.56 7.04
C MET A 229 4.40 0.25 8.01
N MET A 230 3.97 1.22 8.82
CA MET A 230 2.84 1.05 9.74
C MET A 230 1.53 0.82 8.99
N ASN A 231 0.68 -0.07 9.54
CA ASN A 231 -0.68 -0.21 9.05
C ASN A 231 -1.53 0.98 9.54
N PRO A 232 -2.05 1.83 8.65
CA PRO A 232 -2.89 2.95 9.03
C PRO A 232 -4.14 2.55 9.85
N ALA A 233 -4.63 1.31 9.68
CA ALA A 233 -5.81 0.83 10.43
C ALA A 233 -5.59 0.75 11.95
N ASP A 234 -4.34 0.63 12.42
CA ASP A 234 -4.00 0.69 13.85
C ASP A 234 -3.80 2.15 14.29
N SER A 235 -4.82 3.01 14.11
CA SER A 235 -4.72 4.47 14.24
C SER A 235 -4.14 4.95 15.58
N ALA A 236 -4.51 4.32 16.71
CA ALA A 236 -3.99 4.70 18.01
C ALA A 236 -2.50 4.41 18.17
N LEU A 237 -2.00 3.29 17.64
CA LEU A 237 -0.58 2.95 17.66
C LEU A 237 0.21 3.85 16.71
N ALA A 238 -0.37 4.18 15.55
CA ALA A 238 0.23 5.09 14.59
C ALA A 238 0.41 6.50 15.19
N GLU A 239 -0.62 7.02 15.82
CA GLU A 239 -0.59 8.34 16.47
C GLU A 239 0.52 8.45 17.52
N ILE A 240 0.70 7.41 18.34
CA ILE A 240 1.78 7.32 19.32
C ILE A 240 3.15 7.31 18.63
N ALA A 241 3.32 6.51 17.57
CA ALA A 241 4.60 6.40 16.88
C ALA A 241 4.99 7.70 16.17
N TYR A 242 4.03 8.41 15.55
CA TYR A 242 4.27 9.74 14.97
C TYR A 242 4.66 10.75 16.04
N ALA A 243 3.99 10.74 17.21
CA ALA A 243 4.33 11.62 18.31
C ALA A 243 5.75 11.34 18.86
N ASP A 244 6.10 10.06 19.02
CA ASP A 244 7.43 9.65 19.45
C ASP A 244 8.51 10.08 18.44
N PHE A 245 8.24 9.92 17.13
CA PHE A 245 9.19 10.33 16.08
C PHE A 245 9.43 11.84 16.09
N ILE A 246 8.38 12.63 16.11
CA ILE A 246 8.49 14.09 16.12
C ILE A 246 9.18 14.58 17.40
N ALA A 247 8.93 13.92 18.55
CA ALA A 247 9.63 14.26 19.79
C ALA A 247 11.14 13.93 19.73
N ALA A 248 11.53 12.86 19.03
CA ALA A 248 12.93 12.47 18.85
C ALA A 248 13.63 13.29 17.76
N TYR A 249 12.93 13.69 16.70
CA TYR A 249 13.48 14.34 15.52
C TYR A 249 12.62 15.57 15.11
N PRO A 250 12.57 16.63 15.93
CA PRO A 250 11.67 17.77 15.72
C PRO A 250 11.99 18.61 14.46
N GLU A 251 13.21 18.49 13.93
CA GLU A 251 13.66 19.20 12.70
C GLU A 251 13.43 18.38 11.43
N ASN A 252 12.88 17.18 11.54
CA ASN A 252 12.61 16.32 10.38
C ASN A 252 11.24 16.62 9.78
N ALA A 253 11.21 17.25 8.58
CA ALA A 253 9.98 17.61 7.88
C ALA A 253 9.13 16.39 7.49
N ASP A 254 9.76 15.26 7.11
CA ASP A 254 9.06 14.06 6.64
C ASP A 254 8.22 13.40 7.75
N GLY A 255 8.61 13.55 8.99
CA GLY A 255 7.84 13.11 10.14
C GLY A 255 6.50 13.85 10.25
N TYR A 256 6.51 15.16 10.10
CA TYR A 256 5.31 15.99 10.08
C TYR A 256 4.46 15.72 8.83
N VAL A 257 5.07 15.63 7.64
CA VAL A 257 4.36 15.28 6.39
C VAL A 257 3.67 13.92 6.51
N SER A 258 4.33 12.94 7.10
CA SER A 258 3.75 11.60 7.31
C SER A 258 2.56 11.65 8.26
N ARG A 259 2.64 12.42 9.36
CA ARG A 259 1.52 12.61 10.30
C ARG A 259 0.39 13.43 9.68
N ALA A 260 0.71 14.44 8.86
CA ALA A 260 -0.28 15.21 8.09
C ALA A 260 -1.11 14.31 7.18
N ASN A 261 -0.46 13.43 6.41
CA ASN A 261 -1.14 12.46 5.56
C ASN A 261 -2.01 11.48 6.36
N PHE A 262 -1.52 11.04 7.51
CA PHE A 262 -2.30 10.23 8.44
C PHE A 262 -3.55 10.98 8.93
N HIS A 263 -3.43 12.24 9.36
CA HIS A 263 -4.57 13.06 9.77
C HIS A 263 -5.57 13.27 8.64
N ALA A 264 -5.11 13.52 7.40
CA ALA A 264 -5.96 13.64 6.22
C ALA A 264 -6.79 12.37 5.96
N THR A 265 -6.19 11.18 6.11
CA THR A 265 -6.86 9.89 5.94
C THR A 265 -8.05 9.71 6.92
N TYR A 266 -7.95 10.31 8.11
CA TYR A 266 -8.99 10.27 9.13
C TYR A 266 -9.89 11.50 9.17
N GLY A 267 -9.84 12.38 8.17
CA GLY A 267 -10.65 13.59 8.08
C GLY A 267 -10.32 14.68 9.11
N ARG A 268 -9.13 14.61 9.72
CA ARG A 268 -8.63 15.57 10.72
C ARG A 268 -7.87 16.70 10.03
N TYR A 269 -8.55 17.45 9.17
CA TYR A 269 -7.91 18.37 8.23
C TYR A 269 -7.20 19.55 8.90
N ASP A 270 -7.68 20.03 10.07
CA ASP A 270 -7.01 21.08 10.83
C ASP A 270 -5.64 20.64 11.35
N LEU A 271 -5.56 19.42 11.88
CA LEU A 271 -4.30 18.83 12.33
C LEU A 271 -3.36 18.56 11.15
N CYS A 272 -3.93 18.11 10.04
CA CYS A 272 -3.17 17.90 8.79
C CYS A 272 -2.51 19.20 8.32
N GLU A 273 -3.24 20.31 8.28
CA GLU A 273 -2.70 21.60 7.84
C GLU A 273 -1.63 22.11 8.81
N ALA A 274 -1.87 22.02 10.11
CA ALA A 274 -0.90 22.42 11.13
C ALA A 274 0.42 21.63 11.01
N ASP A 275 0.35 20.34 10.70
CA ASP A 275 1.55 19.53 10.49
C ASP A 275 2.31 19.92 9.21
N TYR A 276 1.61 20.24 8.11
CA TYR A 276 2.28 20.76 6.92
C TYR A 276 2.96 22.13 7.19
N GLU A 277 2.32 23.01 7.97
CA GLU A 277 2.92 24.28 8.38
C GLU A 277 4.21 24.05 9.19
N GLN A 278 4.20 23.10 10.12
CA GLN A 278 5.41 22.73 10.89
C GLN A 278 6.49 22.14 9.96
N ALA A 279 6.14 21.25 9.03
CA ALA A 279 7.07 20.70 8.05
C ALA A 279 7.78 21.79 7.24
N LEU A 280 7.04 22.81 6.81
CA LEU A 280 7.61 23.97 6.08
C LEU A 280 8.53 24.83 6.96
N GLN A 281 8.30 24.87 8.28
CA GLN A 281 9.19 25.59 9.21
C GLN A 281 10.52 24.86 9.44
N CYS A 282 10.58 23.53 9.28
CA CYS A 282 11.82 22.77 9.46
C CYS A 282 12.93 23.15 8.44
N GLY A 283 12.58 23.80 7.32
CA GLY A 283 13.54 24.29 6.32
C GLY A 283 14.16 23.23 5.42
N SER A 284 14.08 21.96 5.79
CA SER A 284 14.47 20.82 4.96
C SER A 284 13.29 20.34 4.11
N SER A 285 13.57 19.68 2.98
CA SER A 285 12.54 19.02 2.14
C SER A 285 11.36 19.93 1.76
N GLN A 286 11.58 21.24 1.58
CA GLN A 286 10.50 22.19 1.29
C GLN A 286 9.76 21.88 0.00
N ALA A 287 10.48 21.51 -1.06
CA ALA A 287 9.87 21.17 -2.34
C ALA A 287 8.96 19.95 -2.24
N GLU A 288 9.43 18.92 -1.55
CA GLU A 288 8.68 17.69 -1.25
C GLU A 288 7.46 17.99 -0.38
N THR A 289 7.59 18.86 0.61
CA THR A 289 6.49 19.27 1.50
C THR A 289 5.40 20.01 0.72
N HIS A 290 5.77 21.00 -0.11
CA HIS A 290 4.83 21.70 -0.99
C HIS A 290 4.13 20.74 -1.96
N TYR A 291 4.86 19.78 -2.54
CA TYR A 291 4.29 18.75 -3.41
C TYR A 291 3.29 17.86 -2.65
N ALA A 292 3.65 17.39 -1.46
CA ALA A 292 2.77 16.55 -0.64
C ALA A 292 1.49 17.31 -0.23
N LEU A 293 1.62 18.57 0.16
CA LEU A 293 0.49 19.45 0.47
C LEU A 293 -0.41 19.66 -0.76
N SER A 294 0.18 19.97 -1.92
CA SER A 294 -0.56 20.10 -3.18
C SER A 294 -1.37 18.85 -3.49
N LYS A 295 -0.75 17.68 -3.39
CA LYS A 295 -1.38 16.37 -3.64
C LYS A 295 -2.54 16.11 -2.69
N THR A 296 -2.37 16.44 -1.41
CA THR A 296 -3.41 16.28 -0.38
C THR A 296 -4.59 17.21 -0.65
N ILE A 297 -4.34 18.50 -0.90
CA ILE A 297 -5.39 19.47 -1.26
C ILE A 297 -6.12 19.04 -2.54
N TYR A 298 -5.38 18.68 -3.59
CA TYR A 298 -5.95 18.21 -4.86
C TYR A 298 -6.91 17.03 -4.67
N THR A 299 -6.46 16.01 -3.95
CA THR A 299 -7.27 14.80 -3.71
C THR A 299 -8.58 15.13 -3.02
N HIS A 300 -8.55 16.02 -2.03
CA HIS A 300 -9.74 16.41 -1.27
C HIS A 300 -10.63 17.40 -2.04
N ALA A 301 -10.06 18.32 -2.81
CA ALA A 301 -10.81 19.24 -3.66
C ALA A 301 -11.59 18.51 -4.78
N VAL A 302 -11.03 17.42 -5.31
CA VAL A 302 -11.69 16.57 -6.31
C VAL A 302 -12.76 15.68 -5.68
N ALA A 303 -12.42 15.00 -4.57
CA ALA A 303 -13.30 14.01 -3.93
C ALA A 303 -14.42 14.66 -3.08
N LYS A 304 -14.19 15.86 -2.56
CA LYS A 304 -15.11 16.62 -1.68
C LYS A 304 -15.69 15.76 -0.56
N PRO A 305 -14.86 15.13 0.30
CA PRO A 305 -15.34 14.29 1.39
C PRO A 305 -16.10 15.12 2.43
N THR A 306 -16.88 14.46 3.29
CA THR A 306 -17.56 15.12 4.40
C THR A 306 -16.56 15.87 5.29
N GLY A 307 -16.84 17.13 5.59
CA GLY A 307 -15.98 17.99 6.40
C GLY A 307 -14.75 18.53 5.66
N PHE A 308 -14.74 18.44 4.32
CA PHE A 308 -13.67 19.01 3.52
C PHE A 308 -13.55 20.52 3.78
N ARG A 309 -12.33 21.05 3.65
CA ARG A 309 -12.04 22.47 3.90
C ARG A 309 -12.35 23.30 2.68
N GLU A 310 -13.12 24.39 2.83
CA GLU A 310 -13.45 25.30 1.73
C GLU A 310 -12.22 25.99 1.11
N ASN A 311 -11.16 26.22 1.91
CA ASN A 311 -9.91 26.81 1.43
C ASN A 311 -8.96 25.81 0.73
N TRP A 312 -9.33 24.53 0.67
CA TRP A 312 -8.60 23.51 -0.10
C TRP A 312 -9.14 23.43 -1.52
N THR A 313 -8.77 24.42 -2.31
CA THR A 313 -9.19 24.56 -3.71
C THR A 313 -8.16 23.99 -4.68
N LEU A 314 -8.57 23.74 -5.91
CA LEU A 314 -7.67 23.30 -6.97
C LEU A 314 -6.61 24.36 -7.32
N GLU A 315 -6.98 25.65 -7.21
CA GLU A 315 -6.06 26.77 -7.42
C GLU A 315 -4.97 26.79 -6.34
N ARG A 316 -5.33 26.55 -5.07
CA ARG A 316 -4.35 26.42 -3.99
C ARG A 316 -3.42 25.21 -4.23
N ALA A 317 -3.98 24.07 -4.64
CA ALA A 317 -3.19 22.88 -4.98
C ALA A 317 -2.18 23.19 -6.11
N GLU A 318 -2.58 23.98 -7.10
CA GLU A 318 -1.70 24.40 -8.19
C GLU A 318 -0.57 25.30 -7.68
N VAL A 319 -0.88 26.30 -6.86
CA VAL A 319 0.12 27.19 -6.24
C VAL A 319 1.18 26.40 -5.47
N GLU A 320 0.75 25.42 -4.68
CA GLU A 320 1.67 24.57 -3.93
C GLU A 320 2.54 23.69 -4.87
N ALA A 321 1.96 23.14 -5.94
CA ALA A 321 2.71 22.37 -6.94
C ALA A 321 3.70 23.26 -7.70
N ALA A 322 3.31 24.51 -8.02
CA ALA A 322 4.19 25.48 -8.65
C ALA A 322 5.37 25.83 -7.74
N ARG A 323 5.10 26.05 -6.46
CA ARG A 323 6.14 26.34 -5.48
C ARG A 323 7.14 25.19 -5.32
N ALA A 324 6.66 23.95 -5.29
CA ALA A 324 7.51 22.76 -5.29
C ALA A 324 8.44 22.74 -6.52
N PHE A 325 7.88 23.01 -7.70
CA PHE A 325 8.65 23.03 -8.95
C PHE A 325 9.67 24.18 -9.02
N GLU A 326 9.35 25.35 -8.50
CA GLU A 326 10.27 26.50 -8.42
C GLU A 326 11.45 26.22 -7.50
N LEU A 327 11.21 25.60 -6.35
CA LEU A 327 12.25 25.25 -5.39
C LEU A 327 13.20 24.18 -5.93
N GLN A 328 12.63 23.15 -6.56
CA GLN A 328 13.39 22.05 -7.16
C GLN A 328 12.67 21.51 -8.40
N PRO A 329 13.13 21.82 -9.61
CA PRO A 329 12.52 21.26 -10.82
C PRO A 329 12.57 19.75 -10.83
N HIS A 330 11.39 19.11 -10.73
CA HIS A 330 11.24 17.66 -10.72
C HIS A 330 10.02 17.23 -11.56
N PRO A 331 10.09 16.15 -12.35
CA PRO A 331 8.99 15.73 -13.22
C PRO A 331 7.69 15.44 -12.47
N LEU A 332 7.74 14.89 -11.24
CA LEU A 332 6.55 14.67 -10.41
C LEU A 332 5.80 15.97 -10.09
N TYR A 333 6.52 17.06 -9.89
CA TYR A 333 5.91 18.36 -9.57
C TYR A 333 5.26 18.99 -10.81
N ALA A 334 5.89 18.81 -11.98
CA ALA A 334 5.28 19.20 -13.25
C ALA A 334 4.00 18.39 -13.54
N LEU A 335 4.01 17.07 -13.27
CA LEU A 335 2.80 16.25 -13.39
C LEU A 335 1.69 16.73 -12.45
N GLN A 336 2.02 17.08 -11.20
CA GLN A 336 1.03 17.58 -10.25
C GLN A 336 0.43 18.91 -10.71
N GLN A 337 1.24 19.83 -11.25
CA GLN A 337 0.74 21.06 -11.89
C GLN A 337 -0.21 20.72 -13.05
N GLY A 338 0.19 19.77 -13.92
CA GLY A 338 -0.64 19.29 -15.03
C GLY A 338 -2.00 18.75 -14.52
N ASN A 339 -1.99 17.96 -13.46
CA ASN A 339 -3.22 17.43 -12.83
C ASN A 339 -4.13 18.57 -12.32
N CYS A 340 -3.56 19.56 -11.63
CA CYS A 340 -4.31 20.70 -11.14
C CYS A 340 -4.93 21.50 -12.30
N HIS A 341 -4.15 21.85 -13.33
CA HIS A 341 -4.65 22.55 -14.51
C HIS A 341 -5.72 21.74 -15.25
N PHE A 342 -5.54 20.43 -15.38
CA PHE A 342 -6.54 19.54 -16.01
C PHE A 342 -7.88 19.55 -15.26
N ALA A 343 -7.84 19.47 -13.93
CA ALA A 343 -9.03 19.53 -13.08
C ALA A 343 -9.71 20.91 -13.13
N LEU A 344 -8.92 21.99 -13.30
CA LEU A 344 -9.39 23.35 -13.53
C LEU A 344 -9.89 23.62 -14.97
N ARG A 345 -9.86 22.60 -15.85
CA ARG A 345 -10.18 22.69 -17.28
C ARG A 345 -9.29 23.68 -18.08
N GLN A 346 -8.12 23.96 -17.58
CA GLN A 346 -7.09 24.76 -18.26
C GLN A 346 -6.21 23.82 -19.10
N TYR A 347 -6.81 23.25 -20.15
CA TYR A 347 -6.25 22.08 -20.86
C TYR A 347 -4.96 22.40 -21.62
N ASP A 348 -4.80 23.61 -22.14
CA ASP A 348 -3.56 24.11 -22.76
C ASP A 348 -2.39 24.08 -21.78
N ARG A 349 -2.58 24.63 -20.58
CA ARG A 349 -1.58 24.60 -19.50
C ARG A 349 -1.31 23.18 -19.00
N ALA A 350 -2.37 22.38 -18.88
CA ALA A 350 -2.22 20.98 -18.49
C ALA A 350 -1.34 20.22 -19.48
N ALA A 351 -1.57 20.37 -20.79
CA ALA A 351 -0.78 19.74 -21.83
C ALA A 351 0.69 20.17 -21.76
N GLU A 352 0.96 21.46 -21.61
CA GLU A 352 2.33 22.00 -21.45
C GLU A 352 3.06 21.34 -20.27
N ARG A 353 2.40 21.23 -19.11
CA ARG A 353 3.00 20.66 -17.90
C ARG A 353 3.21 19.15 -18.01
N PHE A 354 2.27 18.43 -18.59
CA PHE A 354 2.43 16.99 -18.83
C PHE A 354 3.55 16.70 -19.82
N GLU A 355 3.63 17.42 -20.93
CA GLU A 355 4.71 17.25 -21.89
C GLU A 355 6.07 17.62 -21.30
N LYS A 356 6.14 18.68 -20.49
CA LYS A 356 7.35 19.04 -19.73
C LYS A 356 7.79 17.92 -18.82
N ALA A 357 6.85 17.30 -18.09
CA ALA A 357 7.15 16.17 -17.24
C ALA A 357 7.67 14.97 -18.04
N CYS A 358 7.03 14.64 -19.17
CA CYS A 358 7.49 13.57 -20.06
C CYS A 358 8.93 13.81 -20.52
N HIS A 359 9.24 15.01 -21.00
CA HIS A 359 10.58 15.38 -21.43
C HIS A 359 11.61 15.28 -20.30
N MET A 360 11.27 15.73 -19.09
CA MET A 360 12.16 15.64 -17.94
C MET A 360 12.42 14.18 -17.53
N TYR A 361 11.40 13.32 -17.52
CA TYR A 361 11.58 11.89 -17.25
C TYR A 361 12.47 11.23 -18.29
N ASP A 362 12.23 11.49 -19.57
CA ASP A 362 13.00 10.90 -20.66
C ASP A 362 14.46 11.37 -20.62
N THR A 363 14.71 12.63 -20.27
CA THR A 363 16.06 13.17 -20.11
C THR A 363 16.79 12.49 -18.94
N LEU A 364 16.13 12.34 -17.78
CA LEU A 364 16.71 11.72 -16.59
C LEU A 364 17.04 10.23 -16.79
N SER A 365 16.27 9.54 -17.62
CA SER A 365 16.36 8.08 -17.80
C SER A 365 16.80 7.67 -19.21
N GLN A 366 17.48 8.55 -19.93
CA GLN A 366 18.01 8.30 -21.30
C GLN A 366 16.92 7.77 -22.27
N GLY A 367 15.71 8.34 -22.19
CA GLY A 367 14.60 8.05 -23.09
C GLY A 367 13.57 7.03 -22.62
N ASN A 368 13.75 6.40 -21.45
CA ASN A 368 12.82 5.37 -20.93
C ASN A 368 12.11 5.75 -19.61
N GLY A 369 12.11 7.02 -19.25
CA GLY A 369 11.65 7.42 -17.91
C GLY A 369 10.17 7.75 -17.77
N ALA A 370 9.54 8.33 -18.80
CA ALA A 370 8.13 8.68 -18.75
C ALA A 370 7.24 7.45 -18.94
N SER A 371 6.24 7.27 -18.09
CA SER A 371 5.29 6.16 -18.21
C SER A 371 4.32 6.35 -19.38
N PRO A 372 3.69 5.27 -19.90
CA PRO A 372 2.62 5.37 -20.88
C PRO A 372 1.52 6.36 -20.48
N GLU A 373 1.15 6.37 -19.19
CA GLU A 373 0.14 7.25 -18.62
C GLU A 373 0.48 8.73 -18.79
N ASN A 374 1.74 9.09 -18.58
CA ASN A 374 2.16 10.50 -18.68
C ASN A 374 1.93 11.05 -20.09
N TYR A 375 2.30 10.29 -21.11
CA TYR A 375 2.06 10.63 -22.51
C TYR A 375 0.57 10.63 -22.85
N PHE A 376 -0.18 9.68 -22.32
CA PHE A 376 -1.62 9.62 -22.52
C PHE A 376 -2.34 10.84 -21.95
N TYR A 377 -2.00 11.27 -20.73
CA TYR A 377 -2.58 12.49 -20.14
C TYR A 377 -2.17 13.76 -20.90
N ALA A 378 -0.94 13.82 -21.41
CA ALA A 378 -0.50 14.91 -22.26
C ALA A 378 -1.30 14.96 -23.57
N ALA A 379 -1.50 13.81 -24.24
CA ALA A 379 -2.32 13.69 -25.44
C ALA A 379 -3.76 14.14 -25.19
N ARG A 380 -4.35 13.66 -24.09
CA ARG A 380 -5.75 13.96 -23.72
C ARG A 380 -5.94 15.44 -23.39
N ALA A 381 -5.01 16.04 -22.67
CA ALA A 381 -5.04 17.48 -22.38
C ALA A 381 -4.92 18.30 -23.66
N LEU A 382 -3.98 17.94 -24.53
CA LEU A 382 -3.76 18.64 -25.81
C LEU A 382 -4.98 18.54 -26.73
N GLU A 383 -5.62 17.38 -26.78
CA GLU A 383 -6.86 17.18 -27.55
C GLU A 383 -8.00 18.07 -27.05
N LEU A 384 -8.21 18.10 -25.71
CA LEU A 384 -9.25 18.92 -25.09
C LEU A 384 -8.98 20.43 -25.22
N ALA A 385 -7.71 20.81 -25.38
CA ALA A 385 -7.29 22.18 -25.71
C ALA A 385 -7.55 22.54 -27.19
N GLY A 386 -7.97 21.60 -28.05
CA GLY A 386 -8.09 21.81 -29.49
C GLY A 386 -6.74 21.87 -30.22
N GLY A 387 -5.71 21.25 -29.62
CA GLY A 387 -4.36 21.26 -30.18
C GLY A 387 -4.19 20.42 -31.46
N ASP A 388 -3.00 20.49 -32.04
CA ASP A 388 -2.69 19.84 -33.32
C ASP A 388 -2.86 18.31 -33.24
N SER A 389 -3.65 17.77 -34.18
CA SER A 389 -3.98 16.35 -34.26
C SER A 389 -2.77 15.43 -34.47
N LEU A 390 -1.74 15.90 -35.20
CA LEU A 390 -0.52 15.12 -35.42
C LEU A 390 0.30 15.03 -34.14
N ARG A 391 0.35 16.12 -33.36
CA ARG A 391 1.02 16.14 -32.05
C ARG A 391 0.30 15.24 -31.03
N VAL A 392 -1.04 15.27 -31.00
CA VAL A 392 -1.83 14.33 -30.18
C VAL A 392 -1.48 12.91 -30.55
N MET A 393 -1.42 12.59 -31.86
CA MET A 393 -1.08 11.26 -32.34
C MET A 393 0.34 10.84 -31.92
N ALA A 394 1.33 11.72 -32.03
CA ALA A 394 2.70 11.44 -31.62
C ALA A 394 2.83 11.13 -30.11
N LEU A 395 2.01 11.79 -29.28
CA LEU A 395 1.94 11.50 -27.84
C LEU A 395 1.31 10.13 -27.58
N LEU A 396 0.24 9.76 -28.30
CA LEU A 396 -0.38 8.44 -28.21
C LEU A 396 0.56 7.33 -28.70
N ASP A 397 1.32 7.58 -29.78
CA ASP A 397 2.35 6.65 -30.25
C ASP A 397 3.43 6.43 -29.20
N SER A 398 3.84 7.51 -28.51
CA SER A 398 4.79 7.45 -27.41
C SER A 398 4.24 6.64 -26.22
N ALA A 399 2.95 6.80 -25.88
CA ALA A 399 2.29 6.02 -24.85
C ALA A 399 2.29 4.52 -25.16
N VAL A 400 1.84 4.15 -26.38
CA VAL A 400 1.77 2.74 -26.79
C VAL A 400 3.15 2.11 -26.93
N ALA A 401 4.14 2.85 -27.45
CA ALA A 401 5.50 2.35 -27.62
C ALA A 401 6.18 1.97 -26.29
N ARG A 402 5.76 2.59 -25.18
CA ARG A 402 6.28 2.31 -23.83
C ARG A 402 5.54 1.20 -23.09
N CYS A 403 4.46 0.68 -23.67
CA CYS A 403 3.77 -0.47 -23.07
C CYS A 403 4.59 -1.74 -23.23
N ALA A 404 4.63 -2.56 -22.19
CA ALA A 404 5.23 -3.88 -22.24
C ALA A 404 4.47 -4.79 -23.23
N LYS A 405 5.19 -5.68 -23.91
CA LYS A 405 4.60 -6.71 -24.78
C LYS A 405 4.82 -8.09 -24.17
N PRO A 406 3.82 -9.00 -24.25
CA PRO A 406 2.51 -8.80 -24.85
C PRO A 406 1.68 -7.75 -24.07
N TYR A 407 0.81 -7.03 -24.77
CA TYR A 407 -0.07 -6.05 -24.16
C TYR A 407 -0.98 -6.69 -23.11
N THR A 408 -1.28 -5.94 -22.05
CA THR A 408 -2.09 -6.37 -20.91
C THR A 408 -3.35 -5.50 -20.79
N PRO A 409 -4.34 -5.86 -19.96
CA PRO A 409 -5.48 -4.99 -19.70
C PRO A 409 -5.11 -3.56 -19.26
N ALA A 410 -3.96 -3.38 -18.60
CA ALA A 410 -3.48 -2.06 -18.20
C ALA A 410 -3.12 -1.17 -19.40
N SER A 411 -2.60 -1.75 -20.50
CA SER A 411 -2.24 -1.02 -21.72
C SER A 411 -3.41 -0.85 -22.70
N ALA A 412 -4.51 -1.58 -22.50
CA ALA A 412 -5.63 -1.61 -23.43
C ALA A 412 -6.22 -0.23 -23.73
N ARG A 413 -6.37 0.63 -22.71
CA ARG A 413 -6.91 1.99 -22.88
C ARG A 413 -6.11 2.85 -23.88
N PHE A 414 -4.80 2.68 -23.94
CA PHE A 414 -3.93 3.44 -24.83
C PHE A 414 -4.11 2.97 -26.28
N LEU A 415 -4.27 1.67 -26.48
CA LEU A 415 -4.56 1.09 -27.79
C LEU A 415 -5.91 1.55 -28.33
N LEU A 416 -6.96 1.51 -27.49
CA LEU A 416 -8.30 1.94 -27.88
C LEU A 416 -8.34 3.41 -28.27
N GLU A 417 -7.73 4.29 -27.47
CA GLU A 417 -7.69 5.73 -27.74
C GLU A 417 -6.90 6.02 -29.04
N ARG A 418 -5.76 5.33 -29.24
CA ARG A 418 -4.99 5.47 -30.47
C ARG A 418 -5.74 4.96 -31.70
N ALA A 419 -6.45 3.82 -31.59
CA ALA A 419 -7.28 3.29 -32.66
C ALA A 419 -8.36 4.29 -33.08
N GLN A 420 -9.08 4.87 -32.12
CA GLN A 420 -10.12 5.88 -32.42
C GLN A 420 -9.53 7.11 -33.10
N ARG A 421 -8.35 7.56 -32.66
CA ARG A 421 -7.68 8.69 -33.29
C ARG A 421 -7.20 8.36 -34.70
N LEU A 422 -6.69 7.16 -34.93
CA LEU A 422 -6.30 6.68 -36.28
C LEU A 422 -7.48 6.64 -37.23
N VAL A 423 -8.68 6.27 -36.75
CA VAL A 423 -9.91 6.34 -37.53
C VAL A 423 -10.21 7.78 -37.99
N VAL A 424 -10.13 8.74 -37.06
CA VAL A 424 -10.36 10.17 -37.36
C VAL A 424 -9.36 10.69 -38.41
N LEU A 425 -8.11 10.18 -38.38
CA LEU A 425 -7.07 10.56 -39.34
C LEU A 425 -7.13 9.78 -40.66
N GLY A 426 -8.09 8.86 -40.84
CA GLY A 426 -8.21 8.02 -42.04
C GLY A 426 -7.19 6.89 -42.13
N GLU A 427 -6.43 6.63 -41.05
CA GLU A 427 -5.42 5.58 -40.98
C GLU A 427 -6.05 4.23 -40.57
N TYR A 428 -7.10 3.84 -41.26
CA TYR A 428 -8.00 2.74 -40.88
C TYR A 428 -7.31 1.40 -40.64
N ARG A 429 -6.34 1.01 -41.48
CA ARG A 429 -5.61 -0.25 -41.30
C ARG A 429 -4.81 -0.28 -40.00
N LYS A 430 -4.20 0.84 -39.62
CA LYS A 430 -3.47 0.95 -38.34
C LYS A 430 -4.45 0.88 -37.17
N ALA A 431 -5.62 1.50 -37.29
CA ALA A 431 -6.67 1.43 -36.29
C ALA A 431 -7.13 -0.03 -36.04
N VAL A 432 -7.32 -0.82 -37.11
CA VAL A 432 -7.68 -2.24 -36.99
C VAL A 432 -6.60 -3.04 -36.26
N PHE A 433 -5.32 -2.77 -36.49
CA PHE A 433 -4.27 -3.43 -35.71
C PHE A 433 -4.35 -3.12 -34.20
N ASP A 434 -4.61 -1.86 -33.83
CA ASP A 434 -4.75 -1.48 -32.43
C ASP A 434 -6.01 -2.07 -31.81
N TYR A 435 -7.15 -2.13 -32.51
CA TYR A 435 -8.34 -2.83 -32.03
C TYR A 435 -8.07 -4.32 -31.82
N ASN A 436 -7.33 -4.98 -32.72
CA ASN A 436 -6.97 -6.39 -32.57
C ASN A 436 -6.03 -6.61 -31.36
N ASP A 437 -5.08 -5.69 -31.12
CA ASP A 437 -4.21 -5.73 -29.95
C ASP A 437 -5.01 -5.46 -28.67
N TYR A 438 -5.98 -4.57 -28.70
CA TYR A 438 -6.91 -4.31 -27.60
C TYR A 438 -7.71 -5.57 -27.23
N GLU A 439 -8.34 -6.23 -28.23
CA GLU A 439 -9.09 -7.47 -28.01
C GLU A 439 -8.20 -8.56 -27.38
N ARG A 440 -6.98 -8.73 -27.89
CA ARG A 440 -6.02 -9.69 -27.32
C ARG A 440 -5.62 -9.34 -25.88
N ALA A 441 -5.49 -8.07 -25.55
CA ALA A 441 -5.12 -7.61 -24.22
C ALA A 441 -6.23 -7.80 -23.18
N ILE A 442 -7.49 -7.64 -23.59
CA ILE A 442 -8.66 -7.73 -22.70
C ILE A 442 -9.23 -9.15 -22.65
N GLY A 443 -9.24 -9.86 -23.80
CA GLY A 443 -9.87 -11.14 -24.03
C GLY A 443 -11.13 -11.01 -24.88
N ALA A 444 -11.27 -11.86 -25.91
CA ALA A 444 -12.38 -11.81 -26.87
C ALA A 444 -13.76 -12.02 -26.20
N ASP A 445 -13.80 -12.83 -25.13
CA ASP A 445 -15.00 -13.12 -24.35
C ASP A 445 -15.56 -11.91 -23.57
N LYS A 446 -14.78 -10.85 -23.47
CA LYS A 446 -15.16 -9.60 -22.76
C LYS A 446 -15.57 -8.48 -23.72
N MET A 447 -15.53 -8.71 -25.03
CA MET A 447 -15.92 -7.71 -26.01
C MET A 447 -17.44 -7.60 -26.10
N GLY A 448 -17.94 -6.35 -26.05
CA GLY A 448 -19.35 -6.06 -26.28
C GLY A 448 -19.65 -5.76 -27.76
N ASP A 449 -20.93 -5.70 -28.10
CA ASP A 449 -21.45 -5.37 -29.45
C ASP A 449 -20.85 -4.06 -29.99
N ARG A 450 -20.75 -3.03 -29.14
CA ARG A 450 -20.20 -1.73 -29.52
C ARG A 450 -18.72 -1.79 -29.94
N PHE A 451 -17.94 -2.69 -29.36
CA PHE A 451 -16.54 -2.86 -29.76
C PHE A 451 -16.46 -3.40 -31.19
N PHE A 452 -17.21 -4.44 -31.49
CA PHE A 452 -17.24 -5.03 -32.83
C PHE A 452 -17.74 -4.03 -33.88
N TYR A 453 -18.75 -3.24 -33.54
CA TYR A 453 -19.23 -2.16 -34.41
C TYR A 453 -18.16 -1.09 -34.67
N LEU A 454 -17.40 -0.65 -33.66
CA LEU A 454 -16.32 0.34 -33.84
C LEU A 454 -15.18 -0.20 -34.69
N ARG A 455 -14.81 -1.48 -34.55
CA ARG A 455 -13.76 -2.11 -35.38
C ARG A 455 -14.24 -2.33 -36.80
N GLU A 456 -15.46 -2.81 -36.97
CA GLU A 456 -16.11 -2.96 -38.26
C GLU A 456 -16.05 -1.68 -39.09
N GLN A 457 -16.37 -0.52 -38.53
CA GLN A 457 -16.29 0.76 -39.24
C GLN A 457 -14.88 1.01 -39.79
N ALA A 458 -13.85 0.72 -39.03
CA ALA A 458 -12.47 0.86 -39.50
C ALA A 458 -12.11 -0.19 -40.57
N GLU A 459 -12.61 -1.41 -40.44
CA GLU A 459 -12.39 -2.51 -41.38
C GLU A 459 -13.09 -2.26 -42.74
N LEU A 460 -14.30 -1.74 -42.70
CA LEU A 460 -15.05 -1.36 -43.87
C LEU A 460 -14.34 -0.28 -44.70
N GLU A 461 -13.85 0.77 -44.02
CA GLU A 461 -13.10 1.84 -44.70
C GLU A 461 -11.70 1.38 -45.13
N ALA A 462 -11.09 0.42 -44.43
CA ALA A 462 -9.87 -0.27 -44.86
C ALA A 462 -10.08 -1.26 -46.01
N ARG A 463 -11.31 -1.47 -46.46
CA ARG A 463 -11.74 -2.48 -47.46
C ARG A 463 -11.46 -3.94 -47.03
N MET A 464 -11.52 -4.20 -45.73
CA MET A 464 -11.35 -5.52 -45.13
C MET A 464 -12.72 -6.18 -44.94
N TYR A 465 -13.46 -6.35 -46.05
CA TYR A 465 -14.90 -6.67 -46.04
C TYR A 465 -15.25 -7.96 -45.29
N GLN A 466 -14.41 -9.00 -45.37
CA GLN A 466 -14.69 -10.25 -44.65
C GLN A 466 -14.62 -10.05 -43.13
N GLN A 467 -13.60 -9.34 -42.66
CA GLN A 467 -13.46 -9.03 -41.23
C GLN A 467 -14.63 -8.15 -40.75
N ALA A 468 -14.99 -7.12 -41.53
CA ALA A 468 -16.12 -6.26 -41.22
C ALA A 468 -17.45 -7.07 -41.12
N LEU A 469 -17.66 -8.06 -42.00
CA LEU A 469 -18.83 -8.96 -41.93
C LEU A 469 -18.80 -9.84 -40.66
N ASP A 470 -17.63 -10.36 -40.29
CA ASP A 470 -17.50 -11.21 -39.10
C ASP A 470 -17.78 -10.39 -37.83
N ASP A 471 -17.31 -9.16 -37.80
CA ASP A 471 -17.50 -8.24 -36.67
C ASP A 471 -18.96 -7.77 -36.56
N ILE A 472 -19.58 -7.32 -37.65
CA ILE A 472 -20.96 -6.86 -37.56
C ILE A 472 -21.93 -8.00 -37.20
N ARG A 473 -21.65 -9.22 -37.63
CA ARG A 473 -22.41 -10.41 -37.24
C ARG A 473 -22.22 -10.75 -35.76
N SER A 474 -21.03 -10.54 -35.24
CA SER A 474 -20.77 -10.66 -33.80
C SER A 474 -21.56 -9.61 -33.02
N ALA A 475 -21.60 -8.36 -33.49
CA ALA A 475 -22.41 -7.30 -32.90
C ALA A 475 -23.91 -7.64 -32.93
N ILE A 476 -24.45 -8.13 -34.07
CA ILE A 476 -25.85 -8.58 -34.19
C ILE A 476 -26.14 -9.72 -33.20
N THR A 477 -25.22 -10.66 -33.04
CA THR A 477 -25.40 -11.80 -32.14
C THR A 477 -25.48 -11.35 -30.68
N LEU A 478 -24.66 -10.38 -30.29
CA LEU A 478 -24.62 -9.84 -28.92
C LEU A 478 -25.80 -8.91 -28.62
N ASN A 479 -26.24 -8.14 -29.64
CA ASN A 479 -27.35 -7.20 -29.49
C ASN A 479 -28.30 -7.28 -30.72
N PRO A 480 -29.18 -8.30 -30.81
CA PRO A 480 -30.08 -8.51 -31.95
C PRO A 480 -31.12 -7.40 -32.11
N SER A 481 -31.36 -6.59 -31.10
CA SER A 481 -32.37 -5.50 -31.12
C SER A 481 -31.84 -4.22 -31.76
N GLU A 482 -30.51 -4.07 -31.94
CA GLU A 482 -29.92 -2.90 -32.58
C GLU A 482 -30.03 -3.04 -34.11
N MET A 483 -31.00 -2.34 -34.68
CA MET A 483 -31.28 -2.46 -36.11
C MET A 483 -30.21 -1.86 -37.01
N LEU A 484 -29.44 -0.91 -36.51
CA LEU A 484 -28.31 -0.31 -37.21
C LEU A 484 -27.32 -1.38 -37.69
N TYR A 485 -27.02 -2.36 -36.87
CA TYR A 485 -26.05 -3.42 -37.22
C TYR A 485 -26.51 -4.26 -38.41
N ARG A 486 -27.83 -4.47 -38.56
CA ARG A 486 -28.38 -5.21 -39.71
C ARG A 486 -28.34 -4.41 -41.01
N ILE A 487 -28.51 -3.09 -40.92
CA ILE A 487 -28.35 -2.17 -42.03
C ILE A 487 -26.88 -2.15 -42.48
N GLU A 488 -25.95 -2.07 -41.53
CA GLU A 488 -24.51 -2.12 -41.81
C GLU A 488 -24.09 -3.45 -42.45
N GLU A 489 -24.61 -4.61 -41.99
CA GLU A 489 -24.36 -5.90 -42.68
C GLU A 489 -24.73 -5.84 -44.16
N ALA A 490 -25.91 -5.31 -44.50
CA ALA A 490 -26.34 -5.15 -45.88
C ALA A 490 -25.44 -4.16 -46.65
N LEU A 491 -25.00 -3.07 -46.02
CA LEU A 491 -24.09 -2.10 -46.65
C LEU A 491 -22.71 -2.71 -46.92
N ILE A 492 -22.15 -3.48 -45.98
CA ILE A 492 -20.87 -4.17 -46.17
C ILE A 492 -20.94 -5.13 -47.32
N LEU A 493 -22.00 -5.94 -47.40
CA LEU A 493 -22.25 -6.88 -48.52
C LEU A 493 -22.33 -6.14 -49.85
N LEU A 494 -23.02 -4.99 -49.90
CA LEU A 494 -23.09 -4.15 -51.08
C LEU A 494 -21.71 -3.67 -51.51
N ARG A 495 -20.92 -3.12 -50.56
CA ARG A 495 -19.54 -2.59 -50.82
C ARG A 495 -18.56 -3.70 -51.20
N ALA A 496 -18.79 -4.93 -50.74
CA ALA A 496 -18.03 -6.11 -51.09
C ALA A 496 -18.38 -6.66 -52.48
N GLY A 497 -19.43 -6.15 -53.14
CA GLY A 497 -19.90 -6.63 -54.44
C GLY A 497 -20.75 -7.92 -54.36
N LEU A 498 -21.18 -8.30 -53.17
CA LEU A 498 -22.04 -9.46 -52.89
C LEU A 498 -23.52 -9.06 -53.01
N PHE A 499 -23.93 -8.65 -54.21
CA PHE A 499 -25.19 -7.94 -54.45
C PHE A 499 -26.42 -8.76 -54.08
N ASP A 500 -26.47 -10.06 -54.42
CA ASP A 500 -27.61 -10.92 -54.08
C ASP A 500 -27.76 -11.10 -52.56
N GLU A 501 -26.63 -11.20 -51.85
CA GLU A 501 -26.62 -11.30 -50.40
C GLU A 501 -27.01 -9.96 -49.73
N ALA A 502 -26.57 -8.83 -50.28
CA ALA A 502 -26.94 -7.49 -49.83
C ALA A 502 -28.46 -7.26 -49.95
N ILE A 503 -29.07 -7.65 -51.10
CA ILE A 503 -30.51 -7.57 -51.30
C ILE A 503 -31.25 -8.39 -50.25
N LYS A 504 -30.82 -9.63 -50.01
CA LYS A 504 -31.44 -10.52 -49.03
C LYS A 504 -31.32 -9.98 -47.61
N ALA A 505 -30.15 -9.47 -47.23
CA ALA A 505 -29.92 -8.89 -45.91
C ALA A 505 -30.79 -7.65 -45.69
N ALA A 506 -30.83 -6.72 -46.65
CA ALA A 506 -31.68 -5.55 -46.61
C ALA A 506 -33.17 -5.89 -46.55
N GLN A 507 -33.63 -6.88 -47.35
CA GLN A 507 -35.01 -7.37 -47.31
C GLN A 507 -35.39 -7.97 -45.96
N ASN A 508 -34.50 -8.76 -45.34
CA ASN A 508 -34.69 -9.28 -43.99
C ASN A 508 -34.82 -8.15 -42.97
N THR A 509 -34.02 -7.10 -43.12
CA THR A 509 -34.09 -5.91 -42.24
C THR A 509 -35.43 -5.18 -42.44
N LEU A 510 -35.92 -5.04 -43.66
CA LEU A 510 -37.22 -4.45 -43.96
C LEU A 510 -38.41 -5.22 -43.37
N THR A 511 -38.29 -6.51 -43.07
CA THR A 511 -39.34 -7.24 -42.34
C THR A 511 -39.51 -6.71 -40.90
N LEU A 512 -38.46 -6.09 -40.32
CA LEU A 512 -38.43 -5.51 -38.98
C LEU A 512 -38.61 -4.00 -39.03
N LEU A 513 -38.11 -3.33 -40.06
CA LEU A 513 -38.17 -1.89 -40.29
C LEU A 513 -38.72 -1.60 -41.72
N PRO A 514 -40.01 -1.71 -41.96
CA PRO A 514 -40.60 -1.64 -43.33
C PRO A 514 -40.38 -0.31 -44.07
N GLU A 515 -40.11 0.77 -43.33
CA GLU A 515 -39.94 2.14 -43.87
C GLU A 515 -38.50 2.65 -43.75
N ASN A 516 -37.50 1.76 -43.71
CA ASN A 516 -36.10 2.17 -43.64
C ASN A 516 -35.56 2.54 -45.04
N PRO A 517 -35.22 3.82 -45.31
CA PRO A 517 -34.78 4.28 -46.63
C PRO A 517 -33.41 3.71 -47.03
N ASP A 518 -32.49 3.47 -46.10
CA ASP A 518 -31.16 2.92 -46.41
C ASP A 518 -31.25 1.51 -46.98
N CYS A 519 -32.15 0.68 -46.43
CA CYS A 519 -32.38 -0.67 -46.97
C CYS A 519 -32.87 -0.62 -48.40
N TYR A 520 -33.83 0.28 -48.73
CA TYR A 520 -34.29 0.45 -50.10
C TYR A 520 -33.20 0.97 -51.04
N LYS A 521 -32.37 1.90 -50.57
CA LYS A 521 -31.20 2.39 -51.34
C LYS A 521 -30.22 1.26 -51.64
N ILE A 522 -29.86 0.44 -50.61
CA ILE A 522 -28.99 -0.73 -50.79
C ILE A 522 -29.56 -1.70 -51.81
N ILE A 523 -30.84 -2.06 -51.71
CA ILE A 523 -31.54 -2.93 -52.67
C ILE A 523 -31.48 -2.34 -54.07
N GLY A 524 -31.74 -1.04 -54.18
CA GLY A 524 -31.76 -0.39 -55.50
C GLY A 524 -30.40 -0.32 -56.14
N ILE A 525 -29.35 -0.02 -55.41
CA ILE A 525 -27.96 0.00 -55.93
C ILE A 525 -27.56 -1.42 -56.32
N ALA A 526 -27.82 -2.43 -55.46
CA ALA A 526 -27.48 -3.82 -55.75
C ALA A 526 -28.18 -4.37 -57.01
N HIS A 527 -29.47 -4.10 -57.20
CA HIS A 527 -30.17 -4.43 -58.44
C HIS A 527 -29.60 -3.70 -59.66
N GLY A 528 -29.20 -2.44 -59.49
CA GLY A 528 -28.58 -1.67 -60.56
C GLY A 528 -27.26 -2.27 -61.03
N GLU A 529 -26.41 -2.69 -60.12
CA GLU A 529 -25.13 -3.34 -60.44
C GLU A 529 -25.31 -4.74 -61.03
N LEU A 530 -26.39 -5.44 -60.70
CA LEU A 530 -26.79 -6.71 -61.34
C LEU A 530 -27.46 -6.51 -62.69
N GLY A 531 -27.69 -5.29 -63.14
CA GLY A 531 -28.38 -4.99 -64.41
C GLY A 531 -29.91 -5.09 -64.36
N HIS A 532 -30.49 -5.25 -63.19
CA HIS A 532 -31.93 -5.35 -62.94
C HIS A 532 -32.59 -3.97 -62.88
N LYS A 533 -32.57 -3.20 -63.99
CA LYS A 533 -32.93 -1.76 -64.01
C LYS A 533 -34.30 -1.45 -63.40
N ALA A 534 -35.36 -2.24 -63.76
CA ALA A 534 -36.70 -1.96 -63.22
C ALA A 534 -36.80 -2.06 -61.73
N GLN A 535 -36.16 -3.08 -61.13
CA GLN A 535 -36.12 -3.24 -59.67
C GLN A 535 -35.26 -2.17 -59.01
N ALA A 536 -34.14 -1.78 -59.62
CA ALA A 536 -33.28 -0.70 -59.16
C ALA A 536 -34.06 0.61 -59.06
N VAL A 537 -34.73 1.02 -60.14
CA VAL A 537 -35.53 2.26 -60.19
C VAL A 537 -36.67 2.23 -59.16
N GLN A 538 -37.37 1.09 -59.02
CA GLN A 538 -38.43 0.94 -58.04
C GLN A 538 -37.95 1.15 -56.62
N ALA A 539 -36.85 0.49 -56.22
CA ALA A 539 -36.32 0.57 -54.86
C ALA A 539 -35.73 1.95 -54.57
N LEU A 540 -35.00 2.57 -55.51
CA LEU A 540 -34.44 3.90 -55.33
C LEU A 540 -35.53 4.99 -55.20
N ASN A 541 -36.60 4.91 -56.00
CA ASN A 541 -37.75 5.79 -55.84
C ASN A 541 -38.36 5.64 -54.44
N LYS A 542 -38.47 4.42 -53.92
CA LYS A 542 -39.00 4.18 -52.59
C LYS A 542 -38.09 4.77 -51.51
N ALA A 543 -36.77 4.67 -51.64
CA ALA A 543 -35.83 5.34 -50.72
C ALA A 543 -36.03 6.86 -50.69
N ILE A 544 -36.21 7.48 -51.89
CA ILE A 544 -36.45 8.92 -52.02
C ILE A 544 -37.80 9.31 -51.42
N GLU A 545 -38.86 8.54 -51.68
CA GLU A 545 -40.18 8.76 -51.04
C GLU A 545 -40.10 8.75 -49.51
N LEU A 546 -39.20 7.94 -48.93
CA LEU A 546 -38.97 7.85 -47.49
C LEU A 546 -37.96 8.90 -46.97
N GLY A 547 -37.51 9.83 -47.84
CA GLY A 547 -36.71 10.98 -47.46
C GLY A 547 -35.20 10.86 -47.68
N ASP A 548 -34.72 9.78 -48.32
CA ASP A 548 -33.29 9.67 -48.65
C ASP A 548 -32.96 10.29 -50.00
N GLU A 549 -32.71 11.61 -50.00
CA GLU A 549 -32.30 12.33 -51.21
C GLU A 549 -30.97 11.85 -51.80
N THR A 550 -30.12 11.15 -50.98
CA THR A 550 -28.83 10.63 -51.43
C THR A 550 -28.96 9.45 -52.41
N ALA A 551 -30.18 8.89 -52.58
CA ALA A 551 -30.48 7.88 -53.59
C ALA A 551 -30.63 8.47 -55.00
N GLN A 552 -30.85 9.79 -55.16
CA GLN A 552 -31.10 10.44 -56.46
C GLN A 552 -30.00 10.26 -57.50
N PRO A 553 -28.70 10.38 -57.19
CA PRO A 553 -27.63 10.13 -58.14
C PRO A 553 -27.64 8.67 -58.70
N PHE A 554 -27.95 7.71 -57.83
CA PHE A 554 -28.05 6.31 -58.24
C PHE A 554 -29.26 6.04 -59.11
N LEU A 555 -30.39 6.69 -58.80
CA LEU A 555 -31.57 6.61 -59.66
C LEU A 555 -31.26 7.10 -61.08
N GLN A 556 -30.57 8.23 -61.22
CA GLN A 556 -30.14 8.76 -62.53
C GLN A 556 -29.16 7.83 -63.25
N LYS A 557 -28.31 7.12 -62.53
CA LYS A 557 -27.36 6.17 -63.11
C LYS A 557 -28.04 4.94 -63.73
N TYR A 558 -29.17 4.47 -63.18
CA TYR A 558 -29.79 3.22 -63.56
C TYR A 558 -31.09 3.38 -64.38
N GLN A 559 -31.62 4.61 -64.52
CA GLN A 559 -32.69 4.93 -65.49
C GLN A 559 -32.19 4.77 -66.90
#